data_bc15046e4a29fefdd3f4fcb2c9dac2bb
#
_entry.id   bc15046e4a29fefdd3f4fcb2c9dac2bb
#
_cell.length_a   1.000
_cell.length_b   1.000
_cell.length_c   1.000
_cell.angle_alpha   90.00
_cell.angle_beta   90.00
_cell.angle_gamma   90.00
#
_symmetry.space_group_name_H-M   'P 1'
#
loop_
_entity.id
_entity.type
_entity.pdbx_description
1 polymer ?
#
loop_
_entity_poly.entity_id
_entity_poly.type
_entity_poly.pdbx_seq_one_letter_code
_entity_poly.pdbx_strand_id
1 'polypeptide(L)'
;MSDKKERPAEGGNSMTIGFIGNPNCGKTTLFNAYTGANLKVANWPGVTVEKVEGAIKDHGQKIRLVDLPGTYSLTSYTMEETVSRNFILSDEVDVVINVVDASAIERSLYLTLQLLELNKPVVMALNMMDIVKKRGMEIDLHRLPEMLGIPVIPVSARKREGLDILLHAAIHHKGHTRPDTLVHEHATVSHHRHDHHAEF
;
A
#
# COMPACT_ATOMS: atom_id res chain seq x y z
N MET A 1 16.20 -40.44 15.51
CA MET A 1 17.24 -39.46 15.14
C MET A 1 16.59 -38.50 14.19
N SER A 2 16.16 -37.36 14.71
CA SER A 2 15.38 -36.37 14.00
C SER A 2 16.33 -35.28 13.52
N ASP A 3 16.57 -35.21 12.21
CA ASP A 3 17.30 -34.11 11.59
C ASP A 3 16.41 -32.87 11.56
N LYS A 4 16.56 -32.02 12.57
CA LYS A 4 16.14 -30.63 12.49
C LYS A 4 17.09 -29.90 11.54
N LYS A 5 16.67 -29.67 10.31
CA LYS A 5 17.28 -28.67 9.46
C LYS A 5 17.05 -27.29 10.08
N GLU A 6 18.06 -26.82 10.77
CA GLU A 6 18.16 -25.42 11.19
C GLU A 6 18.18 -24.53 9.95
N ARG A 7 17.21 -23.63 9.88
CA ARG A 7 17.27 -22.52 8.92
C ARG A 7 18.39 -21.59 9.38
N PRO A 8 19.31 -21.19 8.49
CA PRO A 8 20.30 -20.20 8.88
C PRO A 8 19.59 -18.90 9.25
N ALA A 9 19.88 -18.41 10.42
CA ALA A 9 19.49 -17.08 10.86
C ALA A 9 20.28 -16.04 10.02
N GLU A 10 19.72 -15.64 8.88
CA GLU A 10 20.17 -14.42 8.22
C GLU A 10 19.59 -13.24 9.02
N GLY A 11 20.33 -12.83 10.04
CA GLY A 11 20.14 -11.59 10.79
C GLY A 11 20.49 -10.37 9.96
N GLY A 12 19.89 -10.21 8.80
CA GLY A 12 19.92 -9.01 7.98
C GLY A 12 18.54 -8.38 8.01
N ASN A 13 18.48 -7.11 8.27
CA ASN A 13 17.28 -6.30 8.26
C ASN A 13 16.63 -6.34 6.88
N SER A 14 15.80 -7.35 6.61
CA SER A 14 15.11 -7.57 5.34
C SER A 14 13.66 -7.12 5.44
N MET A 15 13.14 -6.54 4.37
CA MET A 15 11.78 -6.03 4.28
C MET A 15 11.13 -6.48 2.97
N THR A 16 9.84 -6.78 3.00
CA THR A 16 9.05 -7.12 1.80
C THR A 16 7.92 -6.12 1.61
N ILE A 17 7.85 -5.53 0.42
CA ILE A 17 6.81 -4.59 0.00
C ILE A 17 6.02 -5.20 -1.14
N GLY A 18 4.70 -5.28 -0.99
CA GLY A 18 3.78 -5.68 -2.05
C GLY A 18 3.22 -4.47 -2.79
N PHE A 19 3.12 -4.55 -4.11
CA PHE A 19 2.48 -3.53 -4.96
C PHE A 19 1.13 -4.05 -5.43
N ILE A 20 0.08 -3.28 -5.20
CA ILE A 20 -1.28 -3.61 -5.63
C ILE A 20 -1.96 -2.37 -6.22
N GLY A 21 -2.84 -2.58 -7.17
CA GLY A 21 -3.63 -1.52 -7.78
C GLY A 21 -4.57 -2.06 -8.85
N ASN A 22 -5.48 -1.22 -9.32
CA ASN A 22 -6.33 -1.55 -10.45
C ASN A 22 -5.49 -1.76 -11.72
N PRO A 23 -5.97 -2.56 -12.68
CA PRO A 23 -5.37 -2.58 -14.02
C PRO A 23 -5.24 -1.17 -14.60
N ASN A 24 -4.12 -0.90 -15.27
CA ASN A 24 -3.83 0.38 -15.92
C ASN A 24 -3.63 1.60 -14.99
N CYS A 25 -3.35 1.39 -13.72
CA CYS A 25 -2.98 2.48 -12.79
C CYS A 25 -1.49 2.88 -12.86
N GLY A 26 -0.70 2.22 -13.71
CA GLY A 26 0.74 2.43 -13.81
C GLY A 26 1.58 1.62 -12.82
N LYS A 27 1.00 0.60 -12.19
CA LYS A 27 1.66 -0.25 -11.19
C LYS A 27 2.92 -0.93 -11.74
N THR A 28 2.85 -1.52 -12.92
CA THR A 28 4.00 -2.17 -13.58
C THR A 28 5.11 -1.18 -13.90
N THR A 29 4.78 0.00 -14.39
CA THR A 29 5.76 1.06 -14.66
C THR A 29 6.45 1.51 -13.38
N LEU A 30 5.70 1.70 -12.29
CA LEU A 30 6.23 2.06 -10.98
C LEU A 30 7.13 0.97 -10.42
N PHE A 31 6.70 -0.28 -10.46
CA PHE A 31 7.46 -1.43 -10.01
C PHE A 31 8.78 -1.57 -10.77
N ASN A 32 8.74 -1.46 -12.09
CA ASN A 32 9.93 -1.54 -12.94
C ASN A 32 10.88 -0.35 -12.73
N ALA A 33 10.36 0.80 -12.36
CA ALA A 33 11.19 1.97 -12.04
C ALA A 33 12.12 1.72 -10.84
N TYR A 34 11.69 0.90 -9.88
CA TYR A 34 12.52 0.49 -8.76
C TYR A 34 13.44 -0.69 -9.06
N THR A 35 12.94 -1.70 -9.75
CA THR A 35 13.62 -3.00 -9.91
C THR A 35 14.52 -3.07 -11.12
N GLY A 36 14.27 -2.26 -12.14
CA GLY A 36 14.99 -2.33 -13.41
C GLY A 36 14.83 -3.70 -14.09
N ALA A 37 15.94 -4.25 -14.59
CA ALA A 37 15.98 -5.52 -15.31
C ALA A 37 16.12 -6.77 -14.39
N ASN A 38 16.34 -6.57 -13.10
CA ASN A 38 16.58 -7.64 -12.13
C ASN A 38 15.28 -8.21 -11.57
N LEU A 39 14.51 -8.86 -12.43
CA LEU A 39 13.24 -9.47 -12.08
C LEU A 39 13.37 -10.98 -11.99
N LYS A 40 12.67 -11.55 -11.03
CA LYS A 40 12.47 -13.00 -10.89
C LYS A 40 11.00 -13.29 -11.17
N VAL A 41 10.75 -14.16 -12.14
CA VAL A 41 9.41 -14.54 -12.58
C VAL A 41 9.19 -16.02 -12.28
N ALA A 42 8.09 -16.32 -11.62
CA ALA A 42 7.63 -17.67 -11.29
C ALA A 42 6.10 -17.68 -11.24
N ASN A 43 5.50 -18.84 -11.02
CA ASN A 43 4.08 -18.87 -10.70
C ASN A 43 3.87 -18.83 -9.19
N TRP A 44 2.74 -18.26 -8.77
CA TRP A 44 2.28 -18.42 -7.40
C TRP A 44 2.05 -19.91 -7.07
N PRO A 45 2.36 -20.36 -5.84
CA PRO A 45 2.25 -21.78 -5.50
C PRO A 45 0.88 -22.37 -5.81
N GLY A 46 0.84 -23.47 -6.56
CA GLY A 46 -0.38 -24.22 -6.87
C GLY A 46 -1.32 -23.60 -7.89
N VAL A 47 -0.95 -22.50 -8.53
CA VAL A 47 -1.77 -21.79 -9.52
C VAL A 47 -0.97 -21.38 -10.73
N THR A 48 -1.66 -20.98 -11.82
CA THR A 48 -1.05 -20.52 -13.06
C THR A 48 -0.85 -19.02 -13.13
N VAL A 49 -1.11 -18.30 -12.04
CA VAL A 49 -0.90 -16.86 -11.94
C VAL A 49 0.57 -16.56 -11.77
N GLU A 50 1.09 -15.64 -12.59
CA GLU A 50 2.48 -15.24 -12.60
C GLU A 50 2.83 -14.38 -11.38
N LYS A 51 3.97 -14.71 -10.75
CA LYS A 51 4.55 -13.96 -9.64
C LYS A 51 5.80 -13.24 -10.13
N VAL A 52 5.81 -11.94 -10.02
CA VAL A 52 6.96 -11.11 -10.38
C VAL A 52 7.51 -10.45 -9.13
N GLU A 53 8.78 -10.62 -8.88
CA GLU A 53 9.47 -10.02 -7.74
C GLU A 53 10.84 -9.47 -8.13
N GLY A 54 11.29 -8.50 -7.38
CA GLY A 54 12.61 -7.91 -7.52
C GLY A 54 13.22 -7.64 -6.15
N ALA A 55 14.50 -7.34 -6.12
CA ALA A 55 15.20 -6.95 -4.92
C ALA A 55 15.98 -5.66 -5.16
N ILE A 56 15.90 -4.75 -4.21
CA ILE A 56 16.66 -3.51 -4.18
C ILE A 56 17.40 -3.39 -2.85
N LYS A 57 18.38 -2.48 -2.79
CA LYS A 57 19.05 -2.11 -1.55
C LYS A 57 18.83 -0.61 -1.29
N ASP A 58 18.46 -0.29 -0.08
CA ASP A 58 18.34 1.07 0.39
C ASP A 58 19.07 1.22 1.73
N HIS A 59 20.07 2.09 1.79
CA HIS A 59 20.92 2.29 2.97
C HIS A 59 21.41 0.98 3.63
N GLY A 60 21.82 0.01 2.82
CA GLY A 60 22.28 -1.31 3.28
C GLY A 60 21.18 -2.29 3.67
N GLN A 61 19.92 -1.87 3.68
CA GLN A 61 18.78 -2.74 3.88
C GLN A 61 18.38 -3.42 2.57
N LYS A 62 18.19 -4.74 2.61
CA LYS A 62 17.66 -5.49 1.48
C LYS A 62 16.14 -5.43 1.48
N ILE A 63 15.58 -4.97 0.37
CA ILE A 63 14.13 -4.85 0.19
C ILE A 63 13.68 -5.73 -0.97
N ARG A 64 12.77 -6.64 -0.68
CA ARG A 64 12.09 -7.46 -1.66
C ARG A 64 10.82 -6.76 -2.10
N LEU A 65 10.65 -6.59 -3.41
CA LEU A 65 9.45 -6.01 -4.00
C LEU A 65 8.68 -7.11 -4.73
N VAL A 66 7.39 -7.21 -4.46
CA VAL A 66 6.50 -8.20 -5.09
C VAL A 66 5.39 -7.46 -5.82
N ASP A 67 5.26 -7.73 -7.11
CA ASP A 67 4.19 -7.19 -7.94
C ASP A 67 2.98 -8.12 -7.89
N LEU A 68 1.90 -7.64 -7.26
CA LEU A 68 0.65 -8.39 -7.20
C LEU A 68 -0.16 -8.21 -8.49
N PRO A 69 -0.98 -9.20 -8.88
CA PRO A 69 -1.86 -9.05 -10.03
C PRO A 69 -2.74 -7.81 -9.92
N GLY A 70 -2.91 -7.10 -11.04
CA GLY A 70 -3.86 -5.99 -11.11
C GLY A 70 -5.28 -6.47 -10.83
N THR A 71 -5.98 -5.81 -9.91
CA THR A 71 -7.32 -6.20 -9.51
C THR A 71 -8.16 -4.99 -9.10
N TYR A 72 -9.47 -5.11 -9.23
CA TYR A 72 -10.43 -4.09 -8.79
C TYR A 72 -10.95 -4.32 -7.38
N SER A 73 -10.76 -5.52 -6.86
CA SER A 73 -11.24 -5.91 -5.53
C SER A 73 -10.42 -7.05 -4.92
N LEU A 74 -10.66 -7.34 -3.66
CA LEU A 74 -10.08 -8.47 -2.91
C LEU A 74 -11.15 -9.43 -2.39
N THR A 75 -12.24 -9.59 -3.14
CA THR A 75 -13.39 -10.43 -2.74
C THR A 75 -13.16 -11.91 -2.97
N SER A 76 -12.05 -12.31 -3.54
CA SER A 76 -11.69 -13.72 -3.82
C SER A 76 -12.59 -14.45 -4.83
N TYR A 77 -13.20 -13.72 -5.76
CA TYR A 77 -13.96 -14.31 -6.86
C TYR A 77 -13.07 -14.82 -7.99
N THR A 78 -11.91 -14.19 -8.19
CA THR A 78 -10.93 -14.62 -9.18
C THR A 78 -9.70 -15.20 -8.49
N MET A 79 -8.90 -15.94 -9.24
CA MET A 79 -7.64 -16.51 -8.75
C MET A 79 -6.64 -15.39 -8.41
N GLU A 80 -6.59 -14.34 -9.21
CA GLU A 80 -5.75 -13.16 -9.01
C GLU A 80 -6.11 -12.43 -7.70
N GLU A 81 -7.40 -12.24 -7.42
CA GLU A 81 -7.88 -11.66 -6.16
C GLU A 81 -7.51 -12.53 -4.97
N THR A 82 -7.69 -13.85 -5.09
CA THR A 82 -7.34 -14.81 -4.03
C THR A 82 -5.86 -14.80 -3.72
N VAL A 83 -5.02 -14.81 -4.75
CA VAL A 83 -3.55 -14.75 -4.62
C VAL A 83 -3.13 -13.46 -3.92
N SER A 84 -3.65 -12.32 -4.37
CA SER A 84 -3.33 -11.02 -3.80
C SER A 84 -3.77 -10.89 -2.35
N ARG A 85 -4.99 -11.30 -2.04
CA ARG A 85 -5.53 -11.29 -0.68
C ARG A 85 -4.71 -12.17 0.27
N ASN A 86 -4.43 -13.41 -0.13
CA ASN A 86 -3.68 -14.35 0.70
C ASN A 86 -2.26 -13.86 0.96
N PHE A 87 -1.60 -13.28 -0.04
CA PHE A 87 -0.27 -12.70 0.13
C PHE A 87 -0.28 -11.52 1.11
N ILE A 88 -1.24 -10.61 0.97
CA ILE A 88 -1.36 -9.45 1.87
C ILE A 88 -1.62 -9.88 3.30
N LEU A 89 -2.43 -10.91 3.52
CA LEU A 89 -2.74 -11.45 4.84
C LEU A 89 -1.61 -12.30 5.44
N SER A 90 -0.64 -12.72 4.63
CA SER A 90 0.49 -13.53 5.09
C SER A 90 1.48 -12.71 5.92
N ASP A 91 2.34 -13.41 6.66
CA ASP A 91 3.42 -12.78 7.42
C ASP A 91 4.63 -12.39 6.56
N GLU A 92 4.58 -12.69 5.25
CA GLU A 92 5.68 -12.36 4.33
C GLU A 92 5.79 -10.88 4.01
N VAL A 93 4.66 -10.17 3.93
CA VAL A 93 4.60 -8.77 3.53
C VAL A 93 4.61 -7.84 4.74
N ASP A 94 5.48 -6.84 4.71
CA ASP A 94 5.60 -5.84 5.77
C ASP A 94 4.77 -4.60 5.50
N VAL A 95 4.75 -4.15 4.24
CA VAL A 95 4.01 -2.95 3.80
C VAL A 95 3.43 -3.19 2.42
N VAL A 96 2.24 -2.66 2.18
CA VAL A 96 1.59 -2.67 0.87
C VAL A 96 1.60 -1.26 0.30
N ILE A 97 2.08 -1.12 -0.93
CA ILE A 97 1.92 0.10 -1.72
C ILE A 97 0.69 -0.07 -2.60
N ASN A 98 -0.34 0.72 -2.34
CA ASN A 98 -1.53 0.80 -3.16
C ASN A 98 -1.33 1.86 -4.25
N VAL A 99 -1.14 1.41 -5.48
CA VAL A 99 -0.95 2.30 -6.64
C VAL A 99 -2.30 2.74 -7.17
N VAL A 100 -2.52 4.04 -7.20
CA VAL A 100 -3.78 4.67 -7.60
C VAL A 100 -3.53 5.66 -8.73
N ASP A 101 -4.37 5.62 -9.75
CA ASP A 101 -4.40 6.64 -10.80
C ASP A 101 -5.02 7.93 -10.24
N ALA A 102 -4.19 8.95 -10.08
CA ALA A 102 -4.60 10.25 -9.54
C ALA A 102 -5.62 10.97 -10.42
N SER A 103 -5.67 10.67 -11.71
CA SER A 103 -6.63 11.27 -12.64
C SER A 103 -8.03 10.64 -12.57
N ALA A 104 -8.18 9.51 -11.87
CA ALA A 104 -9.43 8.77 -11.72
C ALA A 104 -9.49 8.03 -10.36
N ILE A 105 -9.34 8.77 -9.26
CA ILE A 105 -9.27 8.21 -7.90
C ILE A 105 -10.49 7.35 -7.57
N GLU A 106 -11.68 7.74 -7.99
CA GLU A 106 -12.92 7.04 -7.67
C GLU A 106 -12.91 5.57 -8.09
N ARG A 107 -12.24 5.24 -9.19
CA ARG A 107 -12.11 3.86 -9.67
C ARG A 107 -11.36 2.95 -8.69
N SER A 108 -10.47 3.53 -7.90
CA SER A 108 -9.58 2.81 -6.97
C SER A 108 -10.12 2.74 -5.55
N LEU A 109 -11.16 3.51 -5.20
CA LEU A 109 -11.63 3.63 -3.82
C LEU A 109 -12.10 2.29 -3.25
N TYR A 110 -12.78 1.48 -4.04
CA TYR A 110 -13.28 0.18 -3.57
C TYR A 110 -12.12 -0.73 -3.13
N LEU A 111 -11.10 -0.89 -3.96
CA LEU A 111 -9.91 -1.67 -3.61
C LEU A 111 -9.17 -1.07 -2.41
N THR A 112 -8.98 0.24 -2.38
CA THR A 112 -8.32 0.93 -1.28
C THR A 112 -9.02 0.67 0.05
N LEU A 113 -10.35 0.81 0.09
CA LEU A 113 -11.13 0.55 1.31
C LEU A 113 -11.01 -0.91 1.76
N GLN A 114 -11.01 -1.86 0.85
CA GLN A 114 -10.80 -3.27 1.17
C GLN A 114 -9.41 -3.54 1.74
N LEU A 115 -8.37 -2.89 1.20
CA LEU A 115 -7.01 -2.96 1.75
C LEU A 115 -6.94 -2.44 3.18
N LEU A 116 -7.59 -1.33 3.46
CA LEU A 116 -7.61 -0.74 4.80
C LEU A 116 -8.30 -1.65 5.83
N GLU A 117 -9.29 -2.43 5.41
CA GLU A 117 -9.97 -3.42 6.26
C GLU A 117 -9.08 -4.61 6.64
N LEU A 118 -8.05 -4.92 5.85
CA LEU A 118 -7.14 -6.04 6.12
C LEU A 118 -6.13 -5.74 7.24
N ASN A 119 -6.09 -4.54 7.74
CA ASN A 119 -5.24 -4.12 8.87
C ASN A 119 -3.74 -4.37 8.67
N LYS A 120 -3.25 -4.22 7.45
CA LYS A 120 -1.83 -4.20 7.11
C LYS A 120 -1.35 -2.77 6.92
N PRO A 121 -0.05 -2.48 7.14
CA PRO A 121 0.50 -1.18 6.79
C PRO A 121 0.36 -0.91 5.30
N VAL A 122 -0.34 0.17 4.95
CA VAL A 122 -0.60 0.59 3.57
C VAL A 122 -0.08 2.01 3.35
N VAL A 123 0.60 2.23 2.25
CA VAL A 123 0.96 3.54 1.72
C VAL A 123 0.33 3.69 0.34
N MET A 124 -0.34 4.80 0.08
CA MET A 124 -0.89 5.09 -1.23
C MET A 124 0.16 5.78 -2.11
N ALA A 125 0.45 5.20 -3.26
CA ALA A 125 1.17 5.86 -4.34
C ALA A 125 0.15 6.50 -5.28
N LEU A 126 -0.02 7.81 -5.18
CA LEU A 126 -0.90 8.58 -6.03
C LEU A 126 -0.17 8.90 -7.34
N ASN A 127 -0.30 7.98 -8.29
CA ASN A 127 0.44 7.98 -9.55
C ASN A 127 -0.22 8.83 -10.63
N MET A 128 0.49 9.05 -11.71
CA MET A 128 0.03 9.84 -12.86
C MET A 128 -0.21 11.32 -12.53
N MET A 129 0.57 11.86 -11.60
CA MET A 129 0.49 13.29 -11.23
C MET A 129 0.85 14.22 -12.38
N ASP A 130 1.64 13.78 -13.34
CA ASP A 130 1.92 14.50 -14.58
C ASP A 130 0.64 14.72 -15.41
N ILE A 131 -0.25 13.74 -15.46
CA ILE A 131 -1.55 13.84 -16.13
C ILE A 131 -2.48 14.80 -15.38
N VAL A 132 -2.50 14.75 -14.05
CA VAL A 132 -3.27 15.66 -13.20
C VAL A 132 -2.88 17.12 -13.48
N LYS A 133 -1.58 17.40 -13.50
CA LYS A 133 -1.06 18.73 -13.82
C LYS A 133 -1.42 19.16 -15.23
N LYS A 134 -1.25 18.28 -16.22
CA LYS A 134 -1.58 18.56 -17.62
C LYS A 134 -3.06 18.89 -17.83
N ARG A 135 -3.95 18.23 -17.09
CA ARG A 135 -5.40 18.45 -17.17
C ARG A 135 -5.91 19.60 -16.29
N GLY A 136 -5.04 20.25 -15.53
CA GLY A 136 -5.43 21.31 -14.59
C GLY A 136 -6.33 20.83 -13.45
N MET A 137 -6.23 19.55 -13.10
CA MET A 137 -6.97 18.99 -11.96
C MET A 137 -6.27 19.33 -10.65
N GLU A 138 -7.05 19.53 -9.60
CA GLU A 138 -6.55 19.76 -8.25
C GLU A 138 -6.93 18.58 -7.34
N ILE A 139 -5.98 18.16 -6.52
CA ILE A 139 -6.17 17.13 -5.50
C ILE A 139 -5.72 17.69 -4.17
N ASP A 140 -6.58 17.59 -3.15
CA ASP A 140 -6.25 18.01 -1.79
C ASP A 140 -5.36 16.95 -1.11
N LEU A 141 -4.05 17.15 -1.24
CA LEU A 141 -3.04 16.25 -0.69
C LEU A 141 -2.91 16.31 0.84
N HIS A 142 -3.54 17.28 1.50
CA HIS A 142 -3.61 17.35 2.95
C HIS A 142 -4.80 16.56 3.50
N ARG A 143 -5.95 16.69 2.86
CA ARG A 143 -7.19 16.07 3.31
C ARG A 143 -7.26 14.58 3.00
N LEU A 144 -6.73 14.15 1.87
CA LEU A 144 -6.80 12.75 1.45
C LEU A 144 -6.12 11.78 2.44
N PRO A 145 -4.89 12.04 2.94
CA PRO A 145 -4.26 11.20 3.97
C PRO A 145 -5.07 11.18 5.28
N GLU A 146 -5.60 12.31 5.69
CA GLU A 146 -6.43 12.40 6.91
C GLU A 146 -7.69 11.54 6.80
N MET A 147 -8.38 11.59 5.66
CA MET A 147 -9.58 10.80 5.41
C MET A 147 -9.30 9.31 5.36
N LEU A 148 -8.19 8.90 4.77
CA LEU A 148 -7.84 7.48 4.61
C LEU A 148 -7.09 6.91 5.82
N GLY A 149 -6.44 7.76 6.61
CA GLY A 149 -5.62 7.34 7.75
C GLY A 149 -4.32 6.62 7.34
N ILE A 150 -3.81 6.90 6.14
CA ILE A 150 -2.57 6.35 5.60
C ILE A 150 -1.76 7.44 4.89
N PRO A 151 -0.44 7.28 4.76
CA PRO A 151 0.37 8.17 3.93
C PRO A 151 -0.08 8.12 2.48
N VAL A 152 -0.13 9.27 1.83
CA VAL A 152 -0.43 9.43 0.40
C VAL A 152 0.72 10.20 -0.24
N ILE A 153 1.42 9.55 -1.14
CA ILE A 153 2.61 10.09 -1.79
C ILE A 153 2.33 10.33 -3.28
N PRO A 154 2.37 11.59 -3.73
CA PRO A 154 2.22 11.90 -5.14
C PRO A 154 3.46 11.47 -5.93
N VAL A 155 3.25 10.73 -7.00
CA VAL A 155 4.32 10.23 -7.86
C VAL A 155 3.96 10.34 -9.35
N SER A 156 4.97 10.32 -10.19
CA SER A 156 4.84 10.04 -11.62
C SER A 156 5.87 8.95 -11.98
N ALA A 157 5.39 7.73 -12.11
CA ALA A 157 6.26 6.61 -12.48
C ALA A 157 6.93 6.82 -13.83
N ARG A 158 6.17 7.34 -14.79
CA ARG A 158 6.66 7.65 -16.14
C ARG A 158 7.81 8.67 -16.13
N LYS A 159 7.70 9.73 -15.34
CA LYS A 159 8.74 10.77 -15.21
C LYS A 159 9.75 10.47 -14.12
N ARG A 160 9.60 9.36 -13.38
CA ARG A 160 10.43 8.97 -12.25
C ARG A 160 10.49 10.03 -11.14
N GLU A 161 9.37 10.69 -10.89
CA GLU A 161 9.23 11.70 -9.85
C GLU A 161 8.57 11.11 -8.59
N GLY A 162 9.06 11.50 -7.42
CA GLY A 162 8.52 11.08 -6.12
C GLY A 162 8.87 9.66 -5.67
N LEU A 163 9.72 8.95 -6.43
CA LEU A 163 10.05 7.55 -6.15
C LEU A 163 10.80 7.37 -4.84
N ASP A 164 11.76 8.25 -4.54
CA ASP A 164 12.55 8.18 -3.31
C ASP A 164 11.69 8.48 -2.08
N ILE A 165 10.78 9.44 -2.18
CA ILE A 165 9.85 9.80 -1.12
C ILE A 165 8.88 8.65 -0.85
N LEU A 166 8.36 8.01 -1.90
CA LEU A 166 7.48 6.86 -1.77
C LEU A 166 8.16 5.68 -1.07
N LEU A 167 9.37 5.34 -1.50
CA LEU A 167 10.13 4.25 -0.89
C LEU A 167 10.43 4.54 0.58
N HIS A 168 10.86 5.76 0.89
CA HIS A 168 11.11 6.21 2.26
C HIS A 168 9.85 6.09 3.13
N ALA A 169 8.70 6.57 2.65
CA ALA A 169 7.43 6.46 3.35
C ALA A 169 7.04 5.00 3.60
N ALA A 170 7.23 4.11 2.63
CA ALA A 170 6.93 2.68 2.77
C ALA A 170 7.83 2.01 3.82
N ILE A 171 9.13 2.28 3.80
CA ILE A 171 10.09 1.72 4.75
C ILE A 171 9.74 2.17 6.19
N HIS A 172 9.46 3.44 6.38
CA HIS A 172 9.12 3.99 7.69
C HIS A 172 7.71 3.64 8.18
N HIS A 173 6.85 3.12 7.31
CA HIS A 173 5.48 2.72 7.67
C HIS A 173 5.39 1.27 8.17
N LYS A 174 6.47 0.51 8.14
CA LYS A 174 6.51 -0.86 8.68
C LYS A 174 6.06 -0.87 10.14
N GLY A 175 5.12 -1.75 10.47
CA GLY A 175 4.57 -1.88 11.82
C GLY A 175 3.49 -0.85 12.18
N HIS A 176 3.19 0.11 11.31
CA HIS A 176 2.13 1.09 11.54
C HIS A 176 0.83 0.60 10.89
N THR A 177 -0.02 0.00 11.69
CA THR A 177 -1.41 -0.26 11.28
C THR A 177 -2.27 0.97 11.56
N ARG A 178 -3.42 1.05 10.89
CA ARG A 178 -4.38 2.13 11.14
C ARG A 178 -4.80 2.12 12.62
N PRO A 179 -4.68 3.24 13.35
CA PRO A 179 -5.13 3.26 14.73
C PRO A 179 -6.64 3.01 14.79
N ASP A 180 -7.07 2.12 15.67
CA ASP A 180 -8.50 1.84 15.96
C ASP A 180 -9.26 3.08 16.46
N THR A 181 -8.54 4.15 16.82
CA THR A 181 -9.06 5.37 17.44
C THR A 181 -9.94 6.23 16.53
N LEU A 182 -9.92 6.05 15.21
CA LEU A 182 -10.81 6.84 14.33
C LEU A 182 -12.29 6.45 14.42
N VAL A 183 -12.61 5.32 15.08
CA VAL A 183 -14.00 4.90 15.29
C VAL A 183 -14.57 5.49 16.59
N HIS A 184 -13.73 5.92 17.53
CA HIS A 184 -14.15 6.38 18.85
C HIS A 184 -14.19 7.91 19.05
N GLU A 185 -13.55 8.70 18.20
CA GLU A 185 -13.56 10.17 18.35
C GLU A 185 -14.85 10.84 17.91
N HIS A 186 -15.74 10.15 17.19
CA HIS A 186 -17.08 10.71 16.89
C HIS A 186 -18.13 10.47 17.98
N ALA A 187 -17.79 9.73 19.04
CA ALA A 187 -18.74 9.40 20.11
C ALA A 187 -18.63 10.29 21.37
N THR A 188 -17.67 11.19 21.46
CA THR A 188 -17.44 11.99 22.67
C THR A 188 -17.64 13.51 22.52
N VAL A 189 -18.25 13.96 21.42
CA VAL A 189 -18.69 15.37 21.33
C VAL A 189 -20.20 15.44 21.54
N SER A 190 -20.64 15.25 22.75
CA SER A 190 -21.93 15.81 23.19
C SER A 190 -22.01 15.90 24.71
N HIS A 191 -22.41 17.07 25.11
CA HIS A 191 -22.91 17.47 26.43
C HIS A 191 -21.89 18.04 27.42
N HIS A 192 -21.45 19.25 27.11
CA HIS A 192 -21.37 20.28 28.15
C HIS A 192 -22.67 21.12 28.06
N ARG A 193 -23.65 20.69 28.86
CA ARG A 193 -24.76 21.56 29.23
C ARG A 193 -24.21 22.60 30.20
N HIS A 194 -24.23 23.85 29.78
CA HIS A 194 -24.16 25.00 30.70
C HIS A 194 -25.48 25.10 31.46
N ASP A 195 -25.46 24.68 32.70
CA ASP A 195 -26.44 25.12 33.68
C ASP A 195 -26.11 26.55 34.08
N HIS A 196 -26.82 27.51 33.52
CA HIS A 196 -26.93 28.84 34.11
C HIS A 196 -28.09 28.84 35.11
N HIS A 197 -27.75 28.72 36.36
CA HIS A 197 -28.57 29.25 37.43
C HIS A 197 -28.53 30.76 37.34
N ALA A 198 -29.69 31.38 37.09
CA ALA A 198 -29.95 32.75 37.40
C ALA A 198 -30.96 32.76 38.54
N GLU A 199 -30.48 33.15 39.71
CA GLU A 199 -31.30 33.67 40.79
C GLU A 199 -31.81 35.07 40.40
N PHE A 200 -33.09 35.26 40.48
CA PHE A 200 -33.85 36.30 41.13
C PHE A 200 -35.32 36.17 40.72
#